data_f5d56f0221ba3c7084e2250429d4c77b
#
_entry.id   f5d56f0221ba3c7084e2250429d4c77b
#
_cell.length_a   1.000
_cell.length_b   1.000
_cell.length_c   1.000
_cell.angle_alpha   90.00
_cell.angle_beta   90.00
_cell.angle_gamma   90.00
#
_symmetry.space_group_name_H-M   'P 1'
#
loop_
_entity.id
_entity.type
_entity.pdbx_description
1 polymer ?
#
loop_
_entity_poly.entity_id
_entity_poly.type
_entity_poly.pdbx_seq_one_letter_code
_entity_poly.pdbx_strand_id
1 'polypeptide(L)'
;GVEVFSMDKLPEIKDIERLNSMIHMIRMNKRVSKILDCYIQKEHVKVYPDTKELPELLLEMSKKLHESGFISDTKGFYEDVLLREKNYPTNLGSQMMVPHALFTFADKTGIEVALLKKTFEHHGNQVQLVFLLALEKKRNDEMNLLFQFFNQIVSHKKYMHQLLQSEDSDAFIKNLYSFKLLE
;
A
#
# COMPACT_ATOMS: atom_id res chain seq x y z
N GLY A 1 39.83 16.28 -41.44
CA GLY A 1 38.42 16.43 -41.66
C GLY A 1 37.74 16.65 -40.33
N VAL A 2 37.21 17.87 -40.08
CA VAL A 2 36.40 18.19 -38.90
C VAL A 2 35.00 17.68 -39.23
N GLU A 3 34.51 16.65 -38.54
CA GLU A 3 33.11 16.27 -38.62
C GLU A 3 32.24 17.43 -38.03
N VAL A 4 31.54 18.11 -38.92
CA VAL A 4 30.52 19.10 -38.52
C VAL A 4 29.33 18.32 -37.99
N PHE A 5 29.16 18.31 -36.69
CA PHE A 5 27.91 17.82 -36.07
C PHE A 5 26.77 18.73 -36.53
N SER A 6 25.90 18.18 -37.37
CA SER A 6 24.68 18.86 -37.82
C SER A 6 23.82 19.19 -36.59
N MET A 7 23.48 20.46 -36.42
CA MET A 7 22.56 20.94 -35.37
C MET A 7 21.12 20.42 -35.52
N ASP A 8 20.81 19.68 -36.58
CA ASP A 8 19.50 19.12 -36.90
C ASP A 8 19.15 17.86 -36.07
N LYS A 9 20.00 17.45 -35.13
CA LYS A 9 19.78 16.28 -34.26
C LYS A 9 19.67 16.60 -32.76
N LEU A 10 19.45 17.84 -32.37
CA LEU A 10 19.11 18.14 -30.98
C LEU A 10 17.69 17.62 -30.74
N PRO A 11 17.48 16.79 -29.68
CA PRO A 11 16.14 16.34 -29.34
C PRO A 11 15.24 17.54 -29.09
N GLU A 12 14.03 17.50 -29.62
CA GLU A 12 13.04 18.54 -29.35
C GLU A 12 12.79 18.65 -27.83
N ILE A 13 12.43 19.85 -27.36
CA ILE A 13 12.15 20.09 -25.93
C ILE A 13 11.14 19.09 -25.38
N LYS A 14 10.13 18.71 -26.18
CA LYS A 14 9.14 17.69 -25.84
C LYS A 14 9.76 16.30 -25.60
N ASP A 15 10.78 15.94 -26.34
CA ASP A 15 11.48 14.66 -26.16
C ASP A 15 12.30 14.67 -24.86
N ILE A 16 12.88 15.81 -24.51
CA ILE A 16 13.62 15.98 -23.25
C ILE A 16 12.65 15.90 -22.07
N GLU A 17 11.50 16.56 -22.14
CA GLU A 17 10.47 16.49 -21.11
C GLU A 17 9.94 15.07 -20.93
N ARG A 18 9.67 14.37 -22.04
CA ARG A 18 9.23 12.98 -22.02
C ARG A 18 10.29 12.07 -21.39
N LEU A 19 11.56 12.24 -21.76
CA LEU A 19 12.68 11.47 -21.20
C LEU A 19 12.82 11.73 -19.69
N ASN A 20 12.75 12.97 -19.26
CA ASN A 20 12.80 13.34 -17.85
C ASN A 20 11.65 12.72 -17.05
N SER A 21 10.44 12.72 -17.61
CA SER A 21 9.27 12.07 -17.02
C SER A 21 9.49 10.57 -16.87
N MET A 22 10.00 9.89 -17.91
CA MET A 22 10.32 8.46 -17.86
C MET A 22 11.38 8.15 -16.79
N ILE A 23 12.45 8.94 -16.71
CA ILE A 23 13.50 8.77 -15.69
C ILE A 23 12.92 8.95 -14.30
N HIS A 24 12.08 9.97 -14.10
CA HIS A 24 11.41 10.21 -12.82
C HIS A 24 10.58 8.99 -12.41
N MET A 25 9.79 8.43 -13.32
CA MET A 25 8.94 7.28 -13.07
C MET A 25 9.74 5.99 -12.76
N ILE A 26 10.84 5.76 -13.48
CA ILE A 26 11.73 4.62 -13.17
C ILE A 26 12.30 4.74 -11.76
N ARG A 27 12.69 5.94 -11.34
CA ARG A 27 13.19 6.20 -9.98
C ARG A 27 12.11 5.98 -8.94
N MET A 28 10.88 6.45 -9.20
CA MET A 28 9.74 6.27 -8.31
C MET A 28 9.38 4.79 -8.17
N ASN A 29 9.31 4.04 -9.27
CA ASN A 29 9.03 2.60 -9.24
C ASN A 29 10.08 1.84 -8.42
N LYS A 30 11.35 2.19 -8.56
CA LYS A 30 12.43 1.62 -7.75
C LYS A 30 12.26 1.91 -6.26
N ARG A 31 11.89 3.14 -5.91
CA ARG A 31 11.64 3.55 -4.51
C ARG A 31 10.41 2.82 -3.93
N VAL A 32 9.32 2.71 -4.69
CA VAL A 32 8.13 1.96 -4.28
C VAL A 32 8.46 0.49 -4.05
N SER A 33 9.17 -0.17 -4.96
CA SER A 33 9.60 -1.57 -4.79
C SER A 33 10.40 -1.74 -3.49
N LYS A 34 11.33 -0.85 -3.22
CA LYS A 34 12.12 -0.87 -1.98
C LYS A 34 11.24 -0.72 -0.73
N ILE A 35 10.24 0.14 -0.78
CA ILE A 35 9.30 0.35 0.35
C ILE A 35 8.44 -0.90 0.55
N LEU A 36 7.93 -1.49 -0.51
CA LEU A 36 7.18 -2.74 -0.42
C LEU A 36 8.05 -3.86 0.18
N ASP A 37 9.31 -3.99 -0.25
CA ASP A 37 10.26 -4.95 0.32
C ASP A 37 10.49 -4.74 1.82
N CYS A 38 10.52 -3.49 2.27
CA CYS A 38 10.75 -3.16 3.67
C CYS A 38 9.53 -3.40 4.56
N TYR A 39 8.32 -3.15 4.06
CA TYR A 39 7.11 -3.07 4.88
C TYR A 39 6.07 -4.14 4.59
N ILE A 40 6.07 -4.76 3.40
CA ILE A 40 5.10 -5.78 3.02
C ILE A 40 5.82 -7.07 2.66
N GLN A 41 5.84 -8.00 3.61
CA GLN A 41 6.42 -9.32 3.45
C GLN A 41 5.32 -10.38 3.40
N LYS A 42 5.61 -11.50 2.76
CA LYS A 42 4.66 -12.62 2.61
C LYS A 42 4.07 -13.10 3.94
N GLU A 43 4.89 -13.14 4.99
CA GLU A 43 4.52 -13.58 6.34
C GLU A 43 3.46 -12.68 6.98
N HIS A 44 3.33 -11.45 6.48
CA HIS A 44 2.36 -10.45 6.93
C HIS A 44 1.15 -10.33 6.02
N VAL A 45 0.97 -11.28 5.10
CA VAL A 45 -0.21 -11.36 4.22
C VAL A 45 -1.00 -12.61 4.52
N LYS A 46 -2.29 -12.45 4.82
CA LYS A 46 -3.22 -13.56 5.00
C LYS A 46 -4.42 -13.43 4.08
N VAL A 47 -4.74 -14.52 3.39
CA VAL A 47 -5.94 -14.64 2.57
C VAL A 47 -6.98 -15.44 3.34
N TYR A 48 -8.17 -14.84 3.53
CA TYR A 48 -9.29 -15.43 4.25
C TYR A 48 -10.32 -15.95 3.24
N PRO A 49 -10.81 -17.20 3.41
CA PRO A 49 -11.78 -17.77 2.47
C PRO A 49 -13.18 -17.14 2.59
N ASP A 50 -13.47 -16.54 3.73
CA ASP A 50 -14.73 -15.88 4.03
C ASP A 50 -14.56 -14.43 4.48
N THR A 51 -15.69 -13.77 4.75
CA THR A 51 -15.67 -12.45 5.39
C THR A 51 -15.41 -12.57 6.89
N LYS A 52 -15.01 -11.46 7.50
CA LYS A 52 -14.91 -11.29 8.95
C LYS A 52 -15.51 -9.96 9.34
N GLU A 53 -15.99 -9.87 10.57
CA GLU A 53 -16.35 -8.59 11.17
C GLU A 53 -15.10 -7.74 11.36
N LEU A 54 -15.18 -6.45 11.02
CA LEU A 54 -14.01 -5.55 11.06
C LEU A 54 -13.32 -5.49 12.43
N PRO A 55 -14.05 -5.40 13.58
CA PRO A 55 -13.39 -5.40 14.89
C PRO A 55 -12.60 -6.68 15.16
N GLU A 56 -13.15 -7.85 14.81
CA GLU A 56 -12.47 -9.14 14.96
C GLU A 56 -11.22 -9.21 14.08
N LEU A 57 -11.32 -8.80 12.83
CA LEU A 57 -10.22 -8.76 11.89
C LEU A 57 -9.09 -7.85 12.37
N LEU A 58 -9.41 -6.62 12.78
CA LEU A 58 -8.43 -5.66 13.26
C LEU A 58 -7.74 -6.11 14.55
N LEU A 59 -8.46 -6.82 15.43
CA LEU A 59 -7.86 -7.39 16.64
C LEU A 59 -6.85 -8.49 16.28
N GLU A 60 -7.22 -9.40 15.39
CA GLU A 60 -6.32 -10.46 14.90
C GLU A 60 -5.07 -9.87 14.24
N MET A 61 -5.24 -8.89 13.37
CA MET A 61 -4.13 -8.21 12.69
C MET A 61 -3.24 -7.44 13.67
N SER A 62 -3.82 -6.78 14.68
CA SER A 62 -3.07 -6.08 15.72
C SER A 62 -2.22 -7.02 16.57
N LYS A 63 -2.74 -8.21 16.89
CA LYS A 63 -1.96 -9.25 17.59
C LYS A 63 -0.76 -9.70 16.76
N LYS A 64 -0.91 -9.85 15.46
CA LYS A 64 0.19 -10.19 14.55
C LYS A 64 1.25 -9.11 14.48
N LEU A 65 0.84 -7.83 14.45
CA LEU A 65 1.78 -6.70 14.53
C LEU A 65 2.58 -6.73 15.83
N HIS A 66 1.94 -7.10 16.94
CA HIS A 66 2.62 -7.26 18.24
C HIS A 66 3.60 -8.43 18.24
N GLU A 67 3.18 -9.59 17.76
CA GLU A 67 4.03 -10.79 17.64
C GLU A 67 5.27 -10.54 16.79
N SER A 68 5.15 -9.70 15.78
CA SER A 68 6.26 -9.31 14.90
C SER A 68 7.12 -8.15 15.44
N GLY A 69 6.79 -7.65 16.64
CA GLY A 69 7.56 -6.59 17.32
C GLY A 69 7.36 -5.19 16.74
N PHE A 70 6.29 -4.96 15.97
CA PHE A 70 5.99 -3.62 15.44
C PHE A 70 5.29 -2.72 16.46
N ILE A 71 4.47 -3.29 17.32
CA ILE A 71 3.77 -2.58 18.39
C ILE A 71 3.97 -3.26 19.73
N SER A 72 3.98 -2.52 20.82
CA SER A 72 4.09 -3.04 22.20
C SER A 72 2.76 -3.06 22.94
N ASP A 73 1.84 -2.17 22.61
CA ASP A 73 0.50 -2.07 23.21
C ASP A 73 -0.59 -2.45 22.21
N THR A 74 -0.91 -3.75 22.15
CA THR A 74 -1.94 -4.29 21.26
C THR A 74 -3.31 -3.67 21.54
N LYS A 75 -3.69 -3.57 22.82
CA LYS A 75 -5.02 -3.06 23.21
C LYS A 75 -5.17 -1.59 22.85
N GLY A 76 -4.23 -0.75 23.24
CA GLY A 76 -4.26 0.68 22.95
C GLY A 76 -4.24 0.97 21.45
N PHE A 77 -3.40 0.25 20.70
CA PHE A 77 -3.35 0.37 19.25
C PHE A 77 -4.68 -0.02 18.59
N TYR A 78 -5.23 -1.18 18.96
CA TYR A 78 -6.49 -1.69 18.42
C TYR A 78 -7.67 -0.74 18.71
N GLU A 79 -7.80 -0.28 19.95
CA GLU A 79 -8.87 0.65 20.34
C GLU A 79 -8.78 1.99 19.60
N ASP A 80 -7.57 2.52 19.41
CA ASP A 80 -7.30 3.75 18.64
C ASP A 80 -7.68 3.58 17.17
N VAL A 81 -7.28 2.46 16.54
CA VAL A 81 -7.65 2.15 15.16
C VAL A 81 -9.18 2.05 15.00
N LEU A 82 -9.86 1.34 15.89
CA LEU A 82 -11.32 1.22 15.86
C LEU A 82 -12.02 2.57 16.01
N LEU A 83 -11.57 3.40 16.95
CA LEU A 83 -12.14 4.73 17.17
C LEU A 83 -11.96 5.61 15.93
N ARG A 84 -10.78 5.55 15.31
CA ARG A 84 -10.52 6.26 14.08
C ARG A 84 -11.44 5.80 12.95
N GLU A 85 -11.55 4.49 12.73
CA GLU A 85 -12.39 3.94 11.66
C GLU A 85 -13.87 4.28 11.85
N LYS A 86 -14.34 4.35 13.07
CA LYS A 86 -15.70 4.77 13.39
C LYS A 86 -15.97 6.23 13.00
N ASN A 87 -15.03 7.12 13.25
CA ASN A 87 -15.20 8.56 13.07
C ASN A 87 -14.66 9.07 11.73
N TYR A 88 -13.57 8.48 11.26
CA TYR A 88 -12.85 8.89 10.05
C TYR A 88 -12.39 7.64 9.28
N PRO A 89 -13.29 6.98 8.55
CA PRO A 89 -12.99 5.74 7.84
C PRO A 89 -11.87 5.94 6.81
N THR A 90 -11.03 4.92 6.68
CA THR A 90 -9.86 4.95 5.79
C THR A 90 -10.09 4.21 4.47
N ASN A 91 -11.32 4.14 4.02
CA ASN A 91 -11.66 3.59 2.70
C ASN A 91 -11.02 4.45 1.60
N LEU A 92 -10.28 3.82 0.69
CA LEU A 92 -9.66 4.50 -0.46
C LEU A 92 -10.41 4.28 -1.79
N GLY A 93 -11.40 3.39 -1.80
CA GLY A 93 -12.06 2.91 -3.01
C GLY A 93 -11.54 1.55 -3.46
N SER A 94 -12.09 1.02 -4.55
CA SER A 94 -11.71 -0.29 -5.10
C SER A 94 -11.66 -1.42 -4.07
N GLN A 95 -12.57 -1.39 -3.10
CA GLN A 95 -12.71 -2.37 -2.02
C GLN A 95 -11.50 -2.45 -1.06
N MET A 96 -10.74 -1.37 -0.95
CA MET A 96 -9.55 -1.28 -0.12
C MET A 96 -9.68 -0.26 0.99
N MET A 97 -9.15 -0.58 2.17
CA MET A 97 -8.97 0.35 3.28
C MET A 97 -7.57 0.25 3.88
N VAL A 98 -7.12 1.32 4.51
CA VAL A 98 -5.78 1.46 5.10
C VAL A 98 -5.84 1.93 6.56
N PRO A 99 -6.44 1.14 7.46
CA PRO A 99 -6.59 1.54 8.87
C PRO A 99 -5.24 1.76 9.54
N HIS A 100 -5.19 2.73 10.43
CA HIS A 100 -4.02 3.05 11.26
C HIS A 100 -4.45 3.84 12.49
N ALA A 101 -3.65 3.81 13.54
CA ALA A 101 -3.89 4.57 14.76
C ALA A 101 -3.58 6.07 14.56
N LEU A 102 -4.27 6.94 15.31
CA LEU A 102 -3.99 8.39 15.31
C LEU A 102 -2.96 8.77 16.38
N PHE A 103 -3.06 8.17 17.55
CA PHE A 103 -2.31 8.57 18.74
C PHE A 103 -1.36 7.49 19.26
N THR A 104 -1.66 6.22 18.98
CA THR A 104 -0.82 5.09 19.40
C THR A 104 0.22 4.80 18.32
N PHE A 105 1.47 5.24 18.57
CA PHE A 105 2.57 5.06 17.64
C PHE A 105 3.18 3.67 17.78
N ALA A 106 3.69 3.16 16.67
CA ALA A 106 4.43 1.90 16.61
C ALA A 106 5.89 2.09 17.04
N ASP A 107 6.50 0.99 17.51
CA ASP A 107 7.94 0.92 17.78
C ASP A 107 8.74 0.85 16.48
N LYS A 108 8.15 0.18 15.48
CA LYS A 108 8.63 0.11 14.10
C LYS A 108 7.46 0.25 13.13
N THR A 109 7.71 0.87 11.99
CA THR A 109 6.74 0.86 10.89
C THR A 109 6.63 -0.54 10.29
N GLY A 110 5.40 -1.03 10.19
CA GLY A 110 5.08 -2.35 9.63
C GLY A 110 3.66 -2.40 9.12
N ILE A 111 3.34 -3.41 8.33
CA ILE A 111 2.03 -3.56 7.69
C ILE A 111 1.58 -5.01 7.80
N GLU A 112 0.37 -5.23 8.30
CA GLU A 112 -0.37 -6.47 8.15
C GLU A 112 -1.39 -6.34 7.04
N VAL A 113 -1.52 -7.36 6.22
CA VAL A 113 -2.42 -7.38 5.06
C VAL A 113 -3.43 -8.51 5.20
N ALA A 114 -4.70 -8.18 5.05
CA ALA A 114 -5.78 -9.16 4.96
C ALA A 114 -6.50 -9.02 3.62
N LEU A 115 -6.56 -10.10 2.87
CA LEU A 115 -7.39 -10.23 1.67
C LEU A 115 -8.51 -11.22 1.98
N LEU A 116 -9.77 -10.76 1.90
CA LEU A 116 -10.94 -11.59 2.15
C LEU A 116 -11.58 -11.99 0.80
N LYS A 117 -11.93 -13.25 0.66
CA LYS A 117 -12.61 -13.73 -0.56
C LYS A 117 -14.05 -13.25 -0.68
N LYS A 118 -14.65 -12.89 0.46
CA LYS A 118 -15.97 -12.25 0.52
C LYS A 118 -15.86 -10.89 1.18
N THR A 119 -16.55 -9.91 0.62
CA THR A 119 -16.56 -8.54 1.14
C THR A 119 -17.31 -8.40 2.46
N PHE A 120 -16.98 -7.36 3.21
CA PHE A 120 -17.80 -6.83 4.30
C PHE A 120 -18.10 -5.35 4.03
N GLU A 121 -19.17 -4.84 4.62
CA GLU A 121 -19.51 -3.43 4.51
C GLU A 121 -18.85 -2.60 5.61
N HIS A 122 -18.30 -1.44 5.24
CA HIS A 122 -17.78 -0.46 6.18
C HIS A 122 -18.08 0.95 5.68
N HIS A 123 -18.92 1.69 6.42
CA HIS A 123 -19.38 3.04 6.05
C HIS A 123 -19.95 3.13 4.61
N GLY A 124 -20.80 2.17 4.24
CA GLY A 124 -21.44 2.13 2.92
C GLY A 124 -20.55 1.62 1.79
N ASN A 125 -19.30 1.24 2.07
CA ASN A 125 -18.38 0.69 1.09
C ASN A 125 -18.16 -0.80 1.31
N GLN A 126 -18.12 -1.57 0.23
CA GLN A 126 -17.69 -2.96 0.29
C GLN A 126 -16.16 -3.01 0.38
N VAL A 127 -15.64 -3.79 1.32
CA VAL A 127 -14.20 -3.93 1.57
C VAL A 127 -13.80 -5.40 1.46
N GLN A 128 -12.67 -5.64 0.81
CA GLN A 128 -12.08 -6.96 0.61
C GLN A 128 -10.58 -6.98 0.94
N LEU A 129 -9.91 -5.83 0.88
CA LEU A 129 -8.48 -5.70 1.11
C LEU A 129 -8.20 -4.68 2.21
N VAL A 130 -7.51 -5.11 3.25
CA VAL A 130 -7.16 -4.29 4.41
C VAL A 130 -5.66 -4.27 4.59
N PHE A 131 -5.06 -3.07 4.57
CA PHE A 131 -3.68 -2.82 4.97
C PHE A 131 -3.69 -2.12 6.33
N LEU A 132 -3.46 -2.88 7.41
CA LEU A 132 -3.32 -2.30 8.75
C LEU A 132 -1.91 -1.78 8.95
N LEU A 133 -1.76 -0.48 9.12
CA LEU A 133 -0.48 0.19 9.22
C LEU A 133 -0.11 0.47 10.67
N ALA A 134 1.03 -0.05 11.10
CA ALA A 134 1.71 0.35 12.32
C ALA A 134 2.74 1.44 11.95
N LEU A 135 2.53 2.67 12.41
CA LEU A 135 3.31 3.83 12.01
C LEU A 135 4.10 4.39 13.18
N GLU A 136 5.40 4.58 12.99
CA GLU A 136 6.24 5.30 13.93
C GLU A 136 5.83 6.78 14.03
N LYS A 137 6.12 7.40 15.15
CA LYS A 137 5.80 8.82 15.39
C LYS A 137 6.46 9.76 14.37
N LYS A 138 7.70 9.45 14.01
CA LYS A 138 8.46 10.25 13.05
C LYS A 138 8.12 9.83 11.63
N ARG A 139 7.31 10.63 10.95
CA ARG A 139 7.02 10.44 9.52
C ARG A 139 8.26 10.79 8.69
N ASN A 140 8.44 10.07 7.60
CA ASN A 140 9.50 10.27 6.63
C ASN A 140 8.94 10.27 5.19
N ASP A 141 9.79 10.56 4.22
CA ASP A 141 9.41 10.57 2.80
C ASP A 141 8.94 9.22 2.29
N GLU A 142 9.45 8.12 2.87
CA GLU A 142 9.07 6.75 2.48
C GLU A 142 7.60 6.48 2.81
N MET A 143 7.11 6.97 3.94
CA MET A 143 5.70 6.84 4.32
C MET A 143 4.79 7.65 3.39
N ASN A 144 5.19 8.86 3.02
CA ASN A 144 4.44 9.67 2.05
C ASN A 144 4.34 8.94 0.70
N LEU A 145 5.43 8.30 0.28
CA LEU A 145 5.47 7.53 -0.96
C LEU A 145 4.58 6.28 -0.88
N LEU A 146 4.52 5.62 0.28
CA LEU A 146 3.61 4.48 0.51
C LEU A 146 2.14 4.90 0.38
N PHE A 147 1.75 6.03 0.99
CA PHE A 147 0.39 6.56 0.84
C PHE A 147 0.07 6.98 -0.60
N GLN A 148 1.02 7.59 -1.30
CA GLN A 148 0.88 7.88 -2.73
C GLN A 148 0.67 6.61 -3.55
N PHE A 149 1.42 5.55 -3.26
CA PHE A 149 1.24 4.25 -3.89
C PHE A 149 -0.17 3.69 -3.67
N PHE A 150 -0.68 3.69 -2.44
CA PHE A 150 -2.04 3.23 -2.17
C PHE A 150 -3.09 4.04 -2.93
N ASN A 151 -2.96 5.36 -2.96
CA ASN A 151 -3.88 6.22 -3.70
C ASN A 151 -3.85 5.97 -5.22
N GLN A 152 -2.68 5.63 -5.75
CA GLN A 152 -2.54 5.36 -7.17
C GLN A 152 -3.12 4.01 -7.57
N ILE A 153 -2.86 2.93 -6.82
CA ILE A 153 -3.35 1.60 -7.18
C ILE A 153 -4.87 1.52 -7.21
N VAL A 154 -5.58 2.22 -6.33
CA VAL A 154 -7.05 2.18 -6.28
C VAL A 154 -7.71 2.76 -7.53
N SER A 155 -7.03 3.61 -8.29
CA SER A 155 -7.51 4.17 -9.55
C SER A 155 -7.36 3.21 -10.74
N HIS A 156 -6.51 2.19 -10.60
CA HIS A 156 -6.24 1.20 -11.65
C HIS A 156 -7.14 -0.04 -11.50
N LYS A 157 -8.34 0.01 -12.04
CA LYS A 157 -9.35 -1.04 -11.87
C LYS A 157 -8.88 -2.43 -12.27
N LYS A 158 -8.16 -2.55 -13.40
CA LYS A 158 -7.64 -3.84 -13.88
C LYS A 158 -6.61 -4.42 -12.92
N TYR A 159 -5.69 -3.60 -12.43
CA TYR A 159 -4.70 -3.99 -11.43
C TYR A 159 -5.36 -4.43 -10.12
N MET A 160 -6.29 -3.62 -9.60
CA MET A 160 -7.01 -3.95 -8.37
C MET A 160 -7.81 -5.24 -8.52
N HIS A 161 -8.48 -5.46 -9.65
CA HIS A 161 -9.17 -6.72 -9.92
C HIS A 161 -8.21 -7.91 -9.83
N GLN A 162 -7.06 -7.84 -10.47
CA GLN A 162 -6.04 -8.90 -10.43
C GLN A 162 -5.51 -9.12 -9.00
N LEU A 163 -5.25 -8.05 -8.25
CA LEU A 163 -4.78 -8.12 -6.87
C LEU A 163 -5.80 -8.82 -5.96
N LEU A 164 -7.08 -8.44 -6.06
CA LEU A 164 -8.17 -9.01 -5.27
C LEU A 164 -8.49 -10.47 -5.62
N GLN A 165 -8.09 -10.97 -6.79
CA GLN A 165 -8.24 -12.36 -7.22
C GLN A 165 -7.10 -13.27 -6.74
N SER A 166 -6.10 -12.76 -6.04
CA SER A 166 -4.97 -13.54 -5.55
C SER A 166 -5.44 -14.70 -4.66
N GLU A 167 -4.99 -15.91 -4.96
CA GLU A 167 -5.46 -17.13 -4.28
C GLU A 167 -4.77 -17.34 -2.92
N ASP A 168 -3.53 -16.89 -2.79
CA ASP A 168 -2.71 -17.04 -1.60
C ASP A 168 -1.76 -15.84 -1.43
N SER A 169 -0.97 -15.86 -0.37
CA SER A 169 -0.02 -14.80 -0.06
C SER A 169 1.10 -14.67 -1.10
N ASP A 170 1.56 -15.76 -1.71
CA ASP A 170 2.57 -15.72 -2.78
C ASP A 170 2.01 -15.02 -4.03
N ALA A 171 0.82 -15.39 -4.45
CA ALA A 171 0.13 -14.77 -5.58
C ALA A 171 -0.16 -13.29 -5.31
N PHE A 172 -0.58 -12.96 -4.07
CA PHE A 172 -0.82 -11.58 -3.67
C PHE A 172 0.45 -10.72 -3.80
N ILE A 173 1.55 -11.16 -3.24
CA ILE A 173 2.84 -10.45 -3.32
C ILE A 173 3.27 -10.28 -4.79
N LYS A 174 3.19 -11.34 -5.59
CA LYS A 174 3.51 -11.26 -7.03
C LYS A 174 2.65 -10.22 -7.75
N ASN A 175 1.35 -10.23 -7.51
CA ASN A 175 0.41 -9.28 -8.12
C ASN A 175 0.65 -7.86 -7.62
N LEU A 176 0.94 -7.67 -6.32
CA LEU A 176 1.25 -6.37 -5.75
C LEU A 176 2.47 -5.73 -6.43
N TYR A 177 3.53 -6.49 -6.66
CA TYR A 177 4.76 -6.03 -7.30
C TYR A 177 4.64 -5.85 -8.82
N SER A 178 3.58 -6.35 -9.43
CA SER A 178 3.34 -6.15 -10.86
C SER A 178 2.92 -4.73 -11.21
N PHE A 179 2.53 -3.92 -10.21
CA PHE A 179 2.18 -2.52 -10.41
C PHE A 179 3.40 -1.69 -10.78
N LYS A 180 3.28 -1.00 -11.89
CA LYS A 180 4.23 0.02 -12.30
C LYS A 180 3.53 1.36 -12.21
N LEU A 181 4.11 2.31 -11.48
CA LEU A 181 3.67 3.70 -11.48
C LEU A 181 3.84 4.23 -12.90
N LEU A 182 2.87 3.95 -13.75
CA LEU A 182 2.91 4.41 -15.11
C LEU A 182 1.65 4.28 -15.86
N GLU A 183 1.60 5.18 -16.66
CA GLU A 183 0.92 5.46 -17.94
C GLU A 183 -0.29 6.30 -17.76
#